data_346a493018989b1004f9d1e1a632a7a2
#
_entry.id   346a493018989b1004f9d1e1a632a7a2
#
_cell.length_a   1.000
_cell.length_b   1.000
_cell.length_c   1.000
_cell.angle_alpha   90.00
_cell.angle_beta   90.00
_cell.angle_gamma   90.00
#
_symmetry.space_group_name_H-M   'P 1'
#
loop_
_entity.id
_entity.type
_entity.pdbx_description
1 polymer ?
#
loop_
_entity_poly.entity_id
_entity_poly.type
_entity_poly.pdbx_seq_one_letter_code
_entity_poly.pdbx_strand_id
1 'polypeptide(L)'
;MPISINPNLRLPISHRLKSDTLLLFVSAVWGSGFVAQRVASETMSNFIFNGIRFLIGALLLLLLVRFRVKIGHRHLGWTFLAGGLLFAASSLQQIGIKTTTAANAGFITGLYVVIIPVLLAVFGRQRIHWTVWVAALIATAGTGLLSTGGRLEPSPGDWIILSGAFMWAFHVIVVGKMARNMDPLQFTIAQFGVCALLNLFFSLVLDLGSPPPAGQAWLAVLYSAVFPVGIGFTLQVIGQRHSPTTDAAIIFSMEAVFGALFGYWLLNESLLGPQMIGCFLILGAIFLAQAQPVLQKEPAI
;
A
#
# COMPACT_ATOMS: atom_id res chain seq x y z
N MET A 1 22.16 -13.21 -12.65
CA MET A 1 22.69 -13.72 -11.37
C MET A 1 21.55 -13.96 -10.42
N PRO A 2 21.33 -15.17 -9.88
CA PRO A 2 20.33 -15.42 -8.87
C PRO A 2 20.76 -14.71 -7.60
N ILE A 3 19.90 -13.79 -7.12
CA ILE A 3 20.15 -13.03 -5.89
C ILE A 3 19.79 -13.93 -4.72
N SER A 4 20.82 -14.48 -4.09
CA SER A 4 20.70 -15.19 -2.81
C SER A 4 20.23 -14.19 -1.75
N ILE A 5 18.94 -14.22 -1.44
CA ILE A 5 18.40 -13.62 -0.21
C ILE A 5 18.73 -14.62 0.88
N ASN A 6 19.64 -14.27 1.80
CA ASN A 6 19.96 -15.11 2.94
C ASN A 6 18.71 -15.21 3.84
N PRO A 7 18.01 -16.35 3.91
CA PRO A 7 16.77 -16.49 4.68
C PRO A 7 17.01 -16.48 6.19
N ASN A 8 18.26 -16.48 6.65
CA ASN A 8 18.66 -16.66 8.05
C ASN A 8 19.08 -15.40 8.80
N LEU A 9 18.84 -14.20 8.26
CA LEU A 9 19.01 -12.97 9.03
C LEU A 9 17.91 -12.88 10.09
N ARG A 10 18.08 -13.54 11.22
CA ARG A 10 17.26 -13.35 12.44
C ARG A 10 17.54 -11.96 12.98
N LEU A 11 16.71 -11.00 12.62
CA LEU A 11 16.75 -9.67 13.23
C LEU A 11 16.39 -9.77 14.72
N PRO A 12 17.01 -8.96 15.58
CA PRO A 12 16.57 -8.87 16.98
C PRO A 12 15.07 -8.57 17.04
N ILE A 13 14.34 -9.28 17.89
CA ILE A 13 12.88 -9.16 18.07
C ILE A 13 12.45 -7.70 18.25
N SER A 14 13.26 -6.89 18.93
CA SER A 14 13.00 -5.46 19.14
C SER A 14 12.98 -4.63 17.83
N HIS A 15 13.81 -4.95 16.85
CA HIS A 15 13.84 -4.25 15.56
C HIS A 15 12.65 -4.63 14.69
N ARG A 16 12.26 -5.90 14.71
CA ARG A 16 11.08 -6.38 13.99
C ARG A 16 9.81 -5.72 14.55
N LEU A 17 9.61 -5.78 15.87
CA LEU A 17 8.44 -5.18 16.52
C LEU A 17 8.31 -3.68 16.21
N LYS A 18 9.42 -2.93 16.24
CA LYS A 18 9.41 -1.51 15.85
C LYS A 18 8.98 -1.31 14.40
N SER A 19 9.48 -2.15 13.48
CA SER A 19 9.11 -2.07 12.07
C SER A 19 7.64 -2.43 11.84
N ASP A 20 7.14 -3.48 12.49
CA ASP A 20 5.75 -3.90 12.36
C ASP A 20 4.78 -2.84 12.95
N THR A 21 5.14 -2.22 14.09
CA THR A 21 4.39 -1.08 14.64
C THR A 21 4.39 0.11 13.69
N LEU A 22 5.52 0.39 13.04
CA LEU A 22 5.62 1.45 12.04
C LEU A 22 4.71 1.17 10.84
N LEU A 23 4.69 -0.08 10.35
CA LEU A 23 3.82 -0.49 9.25
C LEU A 23 2.33 -0.45 9.63
N LEU A 24 2.01 -0.75 10.88
CA LEU A 24 0.65 -0.58 11.40
C LEU A 24 0.21 0.90 11.39
N PHE A 25 1.11 1.81 11.77
CA PHE A 25 0.87 3.25 11.65
C PHE A 25 0.68 3.68 10.18
N VAL A 26 1.48 3.12 9.26
CA VAL A 26 1.30 3.33 7.81
C VAL A 26 -0.11 2.91 7.38
N SER A 27 -0.59 1.77 7.85
CA SER A 27 -1.95 1.29 7.53
C SER A 27 -3.03 2.27 8.00
N ALA A 28 -2.86 2.89 9.17
CA ALA A 28 -3.79 3.92 9.65
C ALA A 28 -3.77 5.17 8.75
N VAL A 29 -2.59 5.62 8.36
CA VAL A 29 -2.43 6.77 7.46
C VAL A 29 -3.03 6.49 6.09
N TRP A 30 -2.83 5.29 5.54
CA TRP A 30 -3.43 4.92 4.25
C TRP A 30 -4.94 4.72 4.33
N GLY A 31 -5.44 4.12 5.41
CA GLY A 31 -6.88 3.99 5.64
C GLY A 31 -7.60 5.34 5.61
N SER A 32 -7.03 6.37 6.24
CA SER A 32 -7.57 7.73 6.17
C SER A 32 -7.49 8.33 4.75
N GLY A 33 -6.53 7.88 3.94
CA GLY A 33 -6.33 8.33 2.57
C GLY A 33 -7.46 7.96 1.62
N PHE A 34 -8.21 6.87 1.86
CA PHE A 34 -9.35 6.50 1.00
C PHE A 34 -10.45 7.55 1.01
N VAL A 35 -10.71 8.20 2.16
CA VAL A 35 -11.66 9.31 2.25
C VAL A 35 -11.23 10.46 1.36
N ALA A 36 -9.97 10.87 1.45
CA ALA A 36 -9.43 11.95 0.61
C ALA A 36 -9.48 11.61 -0.90
N GLN A 37 -9.15 10.37 -1.26
CA GLN A 37 -9.22 9.88 -2.63
C GLN A 37 -10.65 9.91 -3.16
N ARG A 38 -11.63 9.53 -2.35
CA ARG A 38 -13.04 9.57 -2.71
C ARG A 38 -13.51 11.01 -2.97
N VAL A 39 -13.24 11.93 -2.05
CA VAL A 39 -13.58 13.35 -2.19
C VAL A 39 -12.93 13.95 -3.45
N ALA A 40 -11.66 13.69 -3.69
CA ALA A 40 -10.98 14.18 -4.87
C ALA A 40 -11.57 13.61 -6.17
N SER A 41 -11.99 12.34 -6.17
CA SER A 41 -12.48 11.65 -7.37
C SER A 41 -13.76 12.26 -7.95
N GLU A 42 -14.52 13.03 -7.16
CA GLU A 42 -15.77 13.65 -7.59
C GLU A 42 -15.56 14.86 -8.51
N THR A 43 -14.48 15.60 -8.31
CA THR A 43 -14.28 16.89 -8.98
C THR A 43 -12.89 17.05 -9.59
N MET A 44 -12.02 16.06 -9.51
CA MET A 44 -10.66 16.12 -10.02
C MET A 44 -10.34 14.91 -10.89
N SER A 45 -9.57 15.15 -11.96
CA SER A 45 -9.05 14.07 -12.79
C SER A 45 -8.11 13.16 -12.01
N ASN A 46 -8.12 11.87 -12.34
CA ASN A 46 -7.32 10.86 -11.69
C ASN A 46 -5.82 11.10 -11.79
N PHE A 47 -5.37 11.47 -12.99
CA PHE A 47 -3.96 11.67 -13.26
C PHE A 47 -3.47 13.00 -12.67
N ILE A 48 -4.27 14.07 -12.71
CA ILE A 48 -3.94 15.34 -12.04
C ILE A 48 -3.82 15.12 -10.53
N PHE A 49 -4.80 14.45 -9.91
CA PHE A 49 -4.77 14.15 -8.48
C PHE A 49 -3.50 13.39 -8.09
N ASN A 50 -3.22 12.27 -8.77
CA ASN A 50 -2.03 11.48 -8.49
C ASN A 50 -0.74 12.25 -8.80
N GLY A 51 -0.67 12.93 -9.95
CA GLY A 51 0.51 13.68 -10.36
C GLY A 51 0.91 14.73 -9.32
N ILE A 52 -0.07 15.54 -8.89
CA ILE A 52 0.20 16.64 -7.94
C ILE A 52 0.55 16.11 -6.55
N ARG A 53 -0.20 15.11 -6.01
CA ARG A 53 0.11 14.60 -4.65
C ARG A 53 1.48 13.93 -4.57
N PHE A 54 1.89 13.18 -5.60
CA PHE A 54 3.23 12.57 -5.63
C PHE A 54 4.32 13.60 -5.91
N LEU A 55 4.05 14.62 -6.73
CA LEU A 55 5.00 15.72 -6.93
C LEU A 55 5.24 16.51 -5.65
N ILE A 56 4.18 16.91 -4.94
CA ILE A 56 4.29 17.60 -3.65
C ILE A 56 5.04 16.72 -2.65
N GLY A 57 4.70 15.43 -2.54
CA GLY A 57 5.40 14.48 -1.67
C GLY A 57 6.89 14.38 -1.99
N ALA A 58 7.25 14.30 -3.29
CA ALA A 58 8.65 14.30 -3.72
C ALA A 58 9.37 15.60 -3.34
N LEU A 59 8.76 16.76 -3.57
CA LEU A 59 9.33 18.06 -3.25
C LEU A 59 9.52 18.26 -1.76
N LEU A 60 8.56 17.86 -0.92
CA LEU A 60 8.68 17.93 0.53
C LEU A 60 9.87 17.09 1.04
N LEU A 61 10.02 15.87 0.53
CA LEU A 61 11.16 15.03 0.88
C LEU A 61 12.48 15.56 0.32
N LEU A 62 12.49 16.14 -0.88
CA LEU A 62 13.66 16.81 -1.46
C LEU A 62 14.15 17.98 -0.58
N LEU A 63 13.21 18.78 -0.08
CA LEU A 63 13.52 19.85 0.87
C LEU A 63 14.10 19.28 2.17
N LEU A 64 13.55 18.21 2.69
CA LEU A 64 14.01 17.54 3.90
C LEU A 64 15.47 17.07 3.78
N VAL A 65 15.84 16.48 2.62
CA VAL A 65 17.22 16.06 2.34
C VAL A 65 18.10 17.17 1.76
N ARG A 66 17.62 18.42 1.76
CA ARG A 66 18.32 19.60 1.22
C ARG A 66 18.82 19.39 -0.22
N PHE A 67 17.96 18.79 -1.06
CA PHE A 67 18.23 18.44 -2.47
C PHE A 67 19.43 17.49 -2.67
N ARG A 68 19.88 16.79 -1.63
CA ARG A 68 21.00 15.85 -1.69
C ARG A 68 20.52 14.44 -2.02
N VAL A 69 20.20 14.18 -3.30
CA VAL A 69 19.81 12.85 -3.77
C VAL A 69 20.96 12.29 -4.61
N LYS A 70 21.42 11.06 -4.28
CA LYS A 70 22.46 10.34 -5.00
C LYS A 70 21.99 8.92 -5.28
N ILE A 71 21.54 8.66 -6.49
CA ILE A 71 21.11 7.32 -6.91
C ILE A 71 22.19 6.71 -7.79
N GLY A 72 22.80 5.63 -7.33
CA GLY A 72 23.80 4.90 -8.13
C GLY A 72 23.17 4.29 -9.38
N HIS A 73 23.88 4.30 -10.51
CA HIS A 73 23.39 3.81 -11.81
C HIS A 73 22.79 2.40 -11.75
N ARG A 74 23.34 1.50 -10.93
CA ARG A 74 22.82 0.14 -10.72
C ARG A 74 21.41 0.09 -10.11
N HIS A 75 20.95 1.16 -9.48
CA HIS A 75 19.65 1.25 -8.82
C HIS A 75 18.59 1.99 -9.64
N LEU A 76 19.00 2.69 -10.71
CA LEU A 76 18.10 3.45 -11.56
C LEU A 76 16.96 2.58 -12.11
N GLY A 77 17.27 1.41 -12.67
CA GLY A 77 16.24 0.50 -13.20
C GLY A 77 15.21 0.07 -12.16
N TRP A 78 15.66 -0.19 -10.91
CA TRP A 78 14.76 -0.54 -9.80
C TRP A 78 13.90 0.64 -9.36
N THR A 79 14.45 1.86 -9.40
CA THR A 79 13.72 3.09 -9.09
C THR A 79 12.63 3.37 -10.13
N PHE A 80 12.96 3.24 -11.42
CA PHE A 80 11.99 3.37 -12.51
C PHE A 80 10.91 2.30 -12.42
N LEU A 81 11.27 1.05 -12.13
CA LEU A 81 10.31 -0.03 -11.93
C LEU A 81 9.37 0.27 -10.76
N ALA A 82 9.89 0.68 -9.60
CA ALA A 82 9.09 1.01 -8.43
C ALA A 82 8.13 2.18 -8.70
N GLY A 83 8.65 3.26 -9.32
CA GLY A 83 7.84 4.43 -9.67
C GLY A 83 6.79 4.13 -10.74
N GLY A 84 7.10 3.29 -11.72
CA GLY A 84 6.16 2.81 -12.75
C GLY A 84 5.07 1.92 -12.16
N LEU A 85 5.42 1.01 -11.24
CA LEU A 85 4.44 0.19 -10.52
C LEU A 85 3.55 1.04 -9.63
N LEU A 86 4.13 2.03 -8.93
CA LEU A 86 3.39 2.98 -8.10
C LEU A 86 2.43 3.83 -8.95
N PHE A 87 2.86 4.28 -10.12
CA PHE A 87 2.02 4.95 -11.10
C PHE A 87 0.86 4.06 -11.52
N ALA A 88 1.11 2.84 -12.00
CA ALA A 88 0.08 1.93 -12.48
C ALA A 88 -0.92 1.58 -11.37
N ALA A 89 -0.42 1.22 -10.18
CA ALA A 89 -1.25 0.86 -9.03
C ALA A 89 -2.14 2.02 -8.57
N SER A 90 -1.57 3.20 -8.36
CA SER A 90 -2.31 4.37 -7.89
C SER A 90 -3.30 4.90 -8.92
N SER A 91 -2.96 4.84 -10.22
CA SER A 91 -3.84 5.28 -11.30
C SER A 91 -5.03 4.32 -11.48
N LEU A 92 -4.79 3.00 -11.51
CA LEU A 92 -5.86 2.00 -11.59
C LEU A 92 -6.80 2.10 -10.40
N GLN A 93 -6.25 2.26 -9.18
CA GLN A 93 -7.05 2.46 -7.97
C GLN A 93 -7.91 3.73 -8.06
N GLN A 94 -7.33 4.86 -8.49
CA GLN A 94 -8.05 6.13 -8.58
C GLN A 94 -9.09 6.13 -9.71
N ILE A 95 -8.85 5.41 -10.81
CA ILE A 95 -9.84 5.22 -11.89
C ILE A 95 -10.99 4.36 -11.40
N GLY A 96 -10.69 3.22 -10.75
CA GLY A 96 -11.70 2.28 -10.30
C GLY A 96 -12.59 2.84 -9.18
N ILE A 97 -12.06 3.67 -8.27
CA ILE A 97 -12.82 4.22 -7.13
C ILE A 97 -13.98 5.15 -7.57
N LYS A 98 -13.99 5.61 -8.82
CA LYS A 98 -15.09 6.42 -9.37
C LYS A 98 -16.39 5.61 -9.55
N THR A 99 -16.27 4.33 -9.85
CA THR A 99 -17.40 3.46 -10.21
C THR A 99 -17.61 2.32 -9.22
N THR A 100 -16.86 2.30 -8.11
CA THR A 100 -17.08 1.40 -6.97
C THR A 100 -17.12 2.17 -5.66
N THR A 101 -17.46 1.51 -4.56
CA THR A 101 -17.42 2.10 -3.22
C THR A 101 -15.99 2.17 -2.69
N ALA A 102 -15.73 3.10 -1.76
CA ALA A 102 -14.44 3.16 -1.07
C ALA A 102 -14.14 1.86 -0.30
N ALA A 103 -15.18 1.24 0.28
CA ALA A 103 -15.08 -0.04 0.96
C ALA A 103 -14.66 -1.18 0.02
N ASN A 104 -15.31 -1.33 -1.15
CA ASN A 104 -14.92 -2.33 -2.15
C ASN A 104 -13.52 -2.06 -2.69
N ALA A 105 -13.17 -0.79 -2.93
CA ALA A 105 -11.83 -0.43 -3.36
C ALA A 105 -10.77 -0.87 -2.34
N GLY A 106 -11.00 -0.63 -1.05
CA GLY A 106 -10.12 -1.07 0.03
C GLY A 106 -10.00 -2.60 0.10
N PHE A 107 -11.13 -3.32 -0.02
CA PHE A 107 -11.13 -4.78 -0.03
C PHE A 107 -10.30 -5.35 -1.20
N ILE A 108 -10.62 -4.92 -2.42
CA ILE A 108 -10.00 -5.48 -3.62
C ILE A 108 -8.53 -5.12 -3.69
N THR A 109 -8.16 -3.89 -3.30
CA THR A 109 -6.75 -3.51 -3.13
C THR A 109 -6.07 -4.44 -2.13
N GLY A 110 -6.68 -4.68 -0.96
CA GLY A 110 -6.16 -5.55 0.09
C GLY A 110 -5.90 -7.01 -0.34
N LEU A 111 -6.44 -7.48 -1.48
CA LEU A 111 -6.14 -8.81 -2.01
C LEU A 111 -4.65 -9.02 -2.31
N TYR A 112 -3.84 -7.96 -2.40
CA TYR A 112 -2.38 -8.12 -2.50
C TYR A 112 -1.80 -8.94 -1.34
N VAL A 113 -2.49 -9.04 -0.21
CA VAL A 113 -2.06 -9.89 0.93
C VAL A 113 -1.96 -11.38 0.56
N VAL A 114 -2.80 -11.85 -0.36
CA VAL A 114 -2.71 -13.22 -0.93
C VAL A 114 -1.82 -13.24 -2.18
N ILE A 115 -1.91 -12.21 -3.01
CA ILE A 115 -1.15 -12.13 -4.27
C ILE A 115 0.37 -12.15 -3.98
N ILE A 116 0.84 -11.44 -2.97
CA ILE A 116 2.27 -11.37 -2.62
C ILE A 116 2.88 -12.74 -2.32
N PRO A 117 2.36 -13.55 -1.37
CA PRO A 117 2.93 -14.87 -1.12
C PRO A 117 2.85 -15.80 -2.35
N VAL A 118 1.79 -15.69 -3.18
CA VAL A 118 1.71 -16.44 -4.45
C VAL A 118 2.86 -16.03 -5.39
N LEU A 119 3.06 -14.74 -5.62
CA LEU A 119 4.14 -14.24 -6.47
C LEU A 119 5.52 -14.64 -5.95
N LEU A 120 5.74 -14.58 -4.64
CA LEU A 120 7.01 -14.97 -4.03
C LEU A 120 7.25 -16.48 -4.09
N ALA A 121 6.20 -17.30 -3.96
CA ALA A 121 6.31 -18.75 -4.10
C ALA A 121 6.60 -19.17 -5.55
N VAL A 122 5.85 -18.60 -6.50
CA VAL A 122 5.93 -18.99 -7.93
C VAL A 122 7.17 -18.40 -8.60
N PHE A 123 7.32 -17.08 -8.54
CA PHE A 123 8.41 -16.38 -9.26
C PHE A 123 9.67 -16.22 -8.42
N GLY A 124 9.54 -16.02 -7.11
CA GLY A 124 10.64 -15.91 -6.17
C GLY A 124 11.20 -17.26 -5.74
N ARG A 125 10.51 -18.36 -6.05
CA ARG A 125 10.84 -19.73 -5.59
C ARG A 125 11.11 -19.80 -4.09
N GLN A 126 10.41 -18.96 -3.30
CA GLN A 126 10.52 -18.94 -1.85
C GLN A 126 9.60 -19.98 -1.22
N ARG A 127 10.08 -20.65 -0.20
CA ARG A 127 9.23 -21.53 0.62
C ARG A 127 8.47 -20.65 1.62
N ILE A 128 7.19 -20.43 1.34
CA ILE A 128 6.30 -19.65 2.22
C ILE A 128 5.74 -20.59 3.28
N HIS A 129 5.88 -20.23 4.55
CA HIS A 129 5.38 -21.02 5.65
C HIS A 129 3.85 -21.09 5.62
N TRP A 130 3.26 -22.21 6.01
CA TRP A 130 1.81 -22.42 5.94
C TRP A 130 1.00 -21.40 6.74
N THR A 131 1.54 -20.90 7.88
CA THR A 131 0.88 -19.85 8.69
C THR A 131 0.64 -18.57 7.93
N VAL A 132 1.53 -18.20 7.00
CA VAL A 132 1.35 -17.01 6.13
C VAL A 132 0.14 -17.19 5.21
N TRP A 133 -0.04 -18.41 4.66
CA TRP A 133 -1.19 -18.71 3.81
C TRP A 133 -2.51 -18.64 4.58
N VAL A 134 -2.54 -19.23 5.77
CA VAL A 134 -3.72 -19.18 6.65
C VAL A 134 -4.01 -17.74 7.06
N ALA A 135 -3.00 -16.99 7.49
CA ALA A 135 -3.16 -15.58 7.86
C ALA A 135 -3.67 -14.74 6.67
N ALA A 136 -3.11 -14.94 5.47
CA ALA A 136 -3.54 -14.23 4.26
C ALA A 136 -5.01 -14.53 3.91
N LEU A 137 -5.43 -15.79 4.02
CA LEU A 137 -6.83 -16.19 3.78
C LEU A 137 -7.78 -15.59 4.82
N ILE A 138 -7.41 -15.61 6.10
CA ILE A 138 -8.20 -15.00 7.18
C ILE A 138 -8.30 -13.48 6.98
N ALA A 139 -7.18 -12.81 6.66
CA ALA A 139 -7.17 -11.38 6.37
C ALA A 139 -8.07 -11.04 5.18
N THR A 140 -8.01 -11.84 4.10
CA THR A 140 -8.88 -11.64 2.92
C THR A 140 -10.34 -11.80 3.25
N ALA A 141 -10.72 -12.86 3.98
CA ALA A 141 -12.09 -13.06 4.42
C ALA A 141 -12.58 -11.92 5.33
N GLY A 142 -11.72 -11.50 6.27
CA GLY A 142 -11.99 -10.38 7.17
C GLY A 142 -12.20 -9.07 6.41
N THR A 143 -11.32 -8.75 5.46
CA THR A 143 -11.43 -7.55 4.63
C THR A 143 -12.69 -7.62 3.74
N GLY A 144 -13.04 -8.80 3.21
CA GLY A 144 -14.27 -9.02 2.45
C GLY A 144 -15.52 -8.73 3.28
N LEU A 145 -15.62 -9.28 4.49
CA LEU A 145 -16.73 -9.02 5.40
C LEU A 145 -16.84 -7.55 5.80
N LEU A 146 -15.69 -6.92 6.09
CA LEU A 146 -15.64 -5.51 6.46
C LEU A 146 -16.12 -4.59 5.34
N SER A 147 -15.68 -4.83 4.11
CA SER A 147 -15.94 -3.94 2.99
C SER A 147 -17.31 -4.12 2.37
N THR A 148 -17.82 -5.35 2.33
CA THR A 148 -19.08 -5.67 1.63
C THR A 148 -20.26 -5.81 2.58
N GLY A 149 -20.02 -5.94 3.89
CA GLY A 149 -21.08 -6.32 4.84
C GLY A 149 -21.72 -7.68 4.52
N GLY A 150 -20.99 -8.53 3.74
CA GLY A 150 -21.46 -9.85 3.30
C GLY A 150 -22.18 -9.84 1.94
N ARG A 151 -22.30 -8.70 1.25
CA ARG A 151 -22.91 -8.59 -0.09
C ARG A 151 -21.82 -8.36 -1.13
N LEU A 152 -21.78 -9.18 -2.19
CA LEU A 152 -20.87 -9.03 -3.30
C LEU A 152 -21.65 -8.58 -4.54
N GLU A 153 -21.55 -7.31 -4.87
CA GLU A 153 -22.13 -6.71 -6.07
C GLU A 153 -21.01 -6.13 -6.93
N PRO A 154 -20.41 -6.93 -7.84
CA PRO A 154 -19.27 -6.48 -8.64
C PRO A 154 -19.65 -5.31 -9.55
N SER A 155 -18.81 -4.29 -9.58
CA SER A 155 -18.90 -3.13 -10.46
C SER A 155 -17.74 -3.15 -11.50
N PRO A 156 -17.84 -2.40 -12.60
CA PRO A 156 -16.72 -2.26 -13.54
C PRO A 156 -15.44 -1.77 -12.88
N GLY A 157 -15.54 -0.89 -11.88
CA GLY A 157 -14.40 -0.38 -11.11
C GLY A 157 -13.67 -1.44 -10.32
N ASP A 158 -14.36 -2.49 -9.87
CA ASP A 158 -13.77 -3.57 -9.09
C ASP A 158 -12.71 -4.34 -9.89
N TRP A 159 -12.95 -4.59 -11.18
CA TRP A 159 -11.98 -5.24 -12.07
C TRP A 159 -10.75 -4.39 -12.33
N ILE A 160 -10.95 -3.07 -12.43
CA ILE A 160 -9.84 -2.10 -12.58
C ILE A 160 -8.99 -2.10 -11.32
N ILE A 161 -9.61 -2.05 -10.13
CA ILE A 161 -8.90 -2.08 -8.85
C ILE A 161 -8.19 -3.42 -8.63
N LEU A 162 -8.82 -4.54 -9.04
CA LEU A 162 -8.17 -5.86 -8.98
C LEU A 162 -6.87 -5.89 -9.80
N SER A 163 -6.89 -5.31 -11.00
CA SER A 163 -5.68 -5.15 -11.81
C SER A 163 -4.64 -4.27 -11.07
N GLY A 164 -5.09 -3.23 -10.38
CA GLY A 164 -4.28 -2.40 -9.51
C GLY A 164 -3.67 -3.17 -8.34
N ALA A 165 -4.41 -4.13 -7.74
CA ALA A 165 -3.92 -4.96 -6.64
C ALA A 165 -2.69 -5.80 -7.01
N PHE A 166 -2.62 -6.30 -8.26
CA PHE A 166 -1.40 -6.93 -8.77
C PHE A 166 -0.24 -5.95 -8.87
N MET A 167 -0.49 -4.71 -9.32
CA MET A 167 0.55 -3.68 -9.38
C MET A 167 1.04 -3.30 -7.98
N TRP A 168 0.13 -3.18 -7.01
CA TRP A 168 0.48 -2.99 -5.60
C TRP A 168 1.31 -4.15 -5.05
N ALA A 169 0.95 -5.40 -5.34
CA ALA A 169 1.72 -6.56 -4.91
C ALA A 169 3.16 -6.51 -5.43
N PHE A 170 3.36 -6.24 -6.72
CA PHE A 170 4.70 -6.07 -7.29
C PHE A 170 5.45 -4.89 -6.68
N HIS A 171 4.77 -3.76 -6.46
CA HIS A 171 5.37 -2.59 -5.83
C HIS A 171 5.87 -2.92 -4.41
N VAL A 172 5.05 -3.54 -3.57
CA VAL A 172 5.42 -3.94 -2.19
C VAL A 172 6.61 -4.90 -2.19
N ILE A 173 6.68 -5.85 -3.14
CA ILE A 173 7.82 -6.76 -3.31
C ILE A 173 9.09 -5.98 -3.69
N VAL A 174 9.00 -5.07 -4.65
CA VAL A 174 10.13 -4.25 -5.10
C VAL A 174 10.62 -3.34 -3.98
N VAL A 175 9.70 -2.69 -3.25
CA VAL A 175 10.03 -1.86 -2.08
C VAL A 175 10.73 -2.69 -1.02
N GLY A 176 10.22 -3.86 -0.65
CA GLY A 176 10.84 -4.74 0.34
C GLY A 176 12.27 -5.16 -0.02
N LYS A 177 12.55 -5.32 -1.33
CA LYS A 177 13.89 -5.60 -1.84
C LYS A 177 14.80 -4.37 -1.79
N MET A 178 14.30 -3.22 -2.23
CA MET A 178 15.12 -1.99 -2.35
C MET A 178 15.34 -1.29 -1.02
N ALA A 179 14.41 -1.38 -0.09
CA ALA A 179 14.54 -0.86 1.26
C ALA A 179 15.81 -1.32 1.99
N ARG A 180 16.30 -2.52 1.66
CA ARG A 180 17.51 -3.11 2.24
C ARG A 180 18.79 -2.70 1.53
N ASN A 181 18.70 -2.21 0.29
CA ASN A 181 19.82 -1.96 -0.61
C ASN A 181 20.07 -0.49 -0.92
N MET A 182 19.11 0.38 -0.56
CA MET A 182 19.16 1.81 -0.83
C MET A 182 18.85 2.62 0.43
N ASP A 183 19.23 3.89 0.41
CA ASP A 183 18.73 4.85 1.39
C ASP A 183 17.21 5.04 1.20
N PRO A 184 16.39 4.88 2.25
CA PRO A 184 14.94 4.93 2.14
C PRO A 184 14.40 6.24 1.58
N LEU A 185 14.95 7.39 2.01
CA LEU A 185 14.48 8.70 1.56
C LEU A 185 14.81 8.93 0.09
N GLN A 186 16.04 8.59 -0.33
CA GLN A 186 16.44 8.74 -1.73
C GLN A 186 15.63 7.85 -2.67
N PHE A 187 15.37 6.60 -2.25
CA PHE A 187 14.52 5.69 -3.01
C PHE A 187 13.09 6.21 -3.12
N THR A 188 12.53 6.69 -2.01
CA THR A 188 11.16 7.23 -1.96
C THR A 188 11.02 8.48 -2.84
N ILE A 189 11.95 9.43 -2.76
CA ILE A 189 11.95 10.63 -3.61
C ILE A 189 11.96 10.25 -5.09
N ALA A 190 12.82 9.30 -5.46
CA ALA A 190 12.99 8.93 -6.84
C ALA A 190 11.76 8.19 -7.42
N GLN A 191 11.17 7.25 -6.68
CA GLN A 191 9.94 6.59 -7.13
C GLN A 191 8.74 7.55 -7.21
N PHE A 192 8.66 8.54 -6.28
CA PHE A 192 7.63 9.58 -6.37
C PHE A 192 7.83 10.48 -7.59
N GLY A 193 9.06 10.86 -7.89
CA GLY A 193 9.38 11.63 -9.09
C GLY A 193 8.93 10.93 -10.36
N VAL A 194 9.26 9.64 -10.51
CA VAL A 194 8.82 8.84 -11.67
C VAL A 194 7.31 8.73 -11.71
N CYS A 195 6.65 8.42 -10.58
CA CYS A 195 5.19 8.31 -10.48
C CYS A 195 4.51 9.64 -10.84
N ALA A 196 4.99 10.77 -10.32
CA ALA A 196 4.46 12.10 -10.60
C ALA A 196 4.59 12.46 -12.07
N LEU A 197 5.78 12.29 -12.66
CA LEU A 197 6.02 12.60 -14.06
C LEU A 197 5.14 11.79 -15.00
N LEU A 198 4.99 10.48 -14.74
CA LEU A 198 4.10 9.64 -15.55
C LEU A 198 2.64 10.10 -15.42
N ASN A 199 2.14 10.35 -14.20
CA ASN A 199 0.77 10.84 -14.02
C ASN A 199 0.55 12.18 -14.70
N LEU A 200 1.45 13.15 -14.56
CA LEU A 200 1.35 14.45 -15.21
C LEU A 200 1.41 14.33 -16.74
N PHE A 201 2.27 13.46 -17.27
CA PHE A 201 2.31 13.17 -18.70
C PHE A 201 0.97 12.61 -19.20
N PHE A 202 0.41 11.60 -18.53
CA PHE A 202 -0.88 11.04 -18.92
C PHE A 202 -2.02 12.03 -18.72
N SER A 203 -1.95 12.94 -17.76
CA SER A 203 -2.97 13.99 -17.60
C SER A 203 -3.00 14.95 -18.77
N LEU A 204 -1.85 15.30 -19.36
CA LEU A 204 -1.76 16.15 -20.55
C LEU A 204 -2.41 15.51 -21.78
N VAL A 205 -2.53 14.17 -21.81
CA VAL A 205 -3.08 13.45 -22.97
C VAL A 205 -4.54 13.06 -22.75
N LEU A 206 -4.88 12.58 -21.54
CA LEU A 206 -6.16 11.94 -21.25
C LEU A 206 -7.15 12.84 -20.49
N ASP A 207 -6.66 13.89 -19.83
CA ASP A 207 -7.49 14.79 -19.03
C ASP A 207 -7.82 16.10 -19.73
N LEU A 208 -7.55 16.21 -21.04
CA LEU A 208 -7.88 17.38 -21.84
C LEU A 208 -9.39 17.65 -21.79
N GLY A 209 -9.76 18.86 -21.36
CA GLY A 209 -11.16 19.26 -21.22
C GLY A 209 -11.81 18.87 -19.88
N SER A 210 -11.08 18.29 -18.96
CA SER A 210 -11.59 18.06 -17.59
C SER A 210 -11.86 19.41 -16.89
N PRO A 211 -12.95 19.53 -16.10
CA PRO A 211 -13.23 20.75 -15.37
C PRO A 211 -12.13 21.05 -14.35
N PRO A 212 -11.89 22.33 -14.02
CA PRO A 212 -10.95 22.70 -12.99
C PRO A 212 -11.36 22.09 -11.63
N PRO A 213 -10.39 21.64 -10.81
CA PRO A 213 -10.69 21.03 -9.52
C PRO A 213 -11.40 22.01 -8.57
N ALA A 214 -12.44 21.55 -7.87
CA ALA A 214 -13.11 22.32 -6.83
C ALA A 214 -12.23 22.48 -5.58
N GLY A 215 -12.51 23.47 -4.73
CA GLY A 215 -11.70 23.81 -3.57
C GLY A 215 -11.45 22.64 -2.60
N GLN A 216 -12.46 21.78 -2.36
CA GLN A 216 -12.33 20.61 -1.50
C GLN A 216 -11.35 19.56 -2.04
N ALA A 217 -11.24 19.41 -3.38
CA ALA A 217 -10.27 18.50 -3.99
C ALA A 217 -8.83 18.93 -3.70
N TRP A 218 -8.55 20.22 -3.61
CA TRP A 218 -7.22 20.71 -3.24
C TRP A 218 -6.82 20.38 -1.81
N LEU A 219 -7.76 20.43 -0.86
CA LEU A 219 -7.51 19.97 0.52
C LEU A 219 -7.22 18.47 0.53
N ALA A 220 -7.97 17.67 -0.23
CA ALA A 220 -7.74 16.24 -0.37
C ALA A 220 -6.37 15.93 -1.01
N VAL A 221 -5.93 16.71 -2.02
CA VAL A 221 -4.59 16.61 -2.61
C VAL A 221 -3.51 16.90 -1.58
N LEU A 222 -3.60 18.03 -0.86
CA LEU A 222 -2.60 18.44 0.13
C LEU A 222 -2.51 17.43 1.28
N TYR A 223 -3.66 17.00 1.80
CA TYR A 223 -3.71 15.95 2.80
C TYR A 223 -3.04 14.67 2.31
N SER A 224 -3.41 14.20 1.10
CA SER A 224 -2.86 12.98 0.52
C SER A 224 -1.37 13.09 0.23
N ALA A 225 -0.90 14.26 -0.18
CA ALA A 225 0.52 14.51 -0.46
C ALA A 225 1.39 14.43 0.80
N VAL A 226 0.91 14.98 1.92
CA VAL A 226 1.65 14.99 3.20
C VAL A 226 1.54 13.65 3.90
N PHE A 227 0.33 13.16 4.16
CA PHE A 227 0.09 12.00 5.00
C PHE A 227 0.23 10.68 4.24
N PRO A 228 -0.70 10.25 3.34
CA PRO A 228 -0.56 8.98 2.64
C PRO A 228 0.71 8.86 1.80
N VAL A 229 1.07 9.91 1.06
CA VAL A 229 2.25 9.89 0.19
C VAL A 229 3.51 10.18 0.99
N GLY A 230 3.68 11.39 1.51
CA GLY A 230 4.92 11.81 2.15
C GLY A 230 5.29 10.94 3.35
N ILE A 231 4.41 10.80 4.31
CA ILE A 231 4.64 10.02 5.53
C ILE A 231 4.46 8.52 5.24
N GLY A 232 3.30 8.11 4.70
CA GLY A 232 2.94 6.70 4.55
C GLY A 232 3.96 5.89 3.74
N PHE A 233 4.23 6.26 2.48
CA PHE A 233 5.19 5.51 1.66
C PHE A 233 6.63 5.63 2.15
N THR A 234 7.03 6.75 2.77
CA THR A 234 8.37 6.86 3.37
C THR A 234 8.53 5.87 4.52
N LEU A 235 7.56 5.83 5.43
CA LEU A 235 7.57 4.91 6.56
C LEU A 235 7.39 3.46 6.11
N GLN A 236 6.67 3.18 5.02
CA GLN A 236 6.63 1.87 4.38
C GLN A 236 8.04 1.39 4.02
N VAL A 237 8.81 2.20 3.30
CA VAL A 237 10.19 1.83 2.89
C VAL A 237 11.06 1.58 4.12
N ILE A 238 10.95 2.42 5.15
CA ILE A 238 11.70 2.26 6.41
C ILE A 238 11.27 0.97 7.13
N GLY A 239 9.98 0.73 7.28
CA GLY A 239 9.44 -0.44 7.97
C GLY A 239 9.74 -1.75 7.24
N GLN A 240 9.59 -1.80 5.92
CA GLN A 240 9.89 -3.00 5.12
C GLN A 240 11.38 -3.35 5.09
N ARG A 241 12.25 -2.47 5.57
CA ARG A 241 13.69 -2.78 5.72
C ARG A 241 13.94 -3.94 6.68
N HIS A 242 13.12 -4.08 7.72
CA HIS A 242 13.30 -5.05 8.79
C HIS A 242 12.08 -5.97 9.01
N SER A 243 11.05 -5.85 8.19
CA SER A 243 9.88 -6.73 8.17
C SER A 243 9.89 -7.59 6.89
N PRO A 244 9.56 -8.90 6.97
CA PRO A 244 9.33 -9.70 5.77
C PRO A 244 8.21 -9.11 4.91
N THR A 245 8.33 -9.22 3.60
CA THR A 245 7.35 -8.63 2.67
C THR A 245 5.95 -9.22 2.84
N THR A 246 5.86 -10.52 3.17
CA THR A 246 4.60 -11.20 3.46
C THR A 246 3.93 -10.68 4.73
N ASP A 247 4.71 -10.45 5.79
CA ASP A 247 4.21 -9.95 7.07
C ASP A 247 3.77 -8.50 6.94
N ALA A 248 4.55 -7.68 6.22
CA ALA A 248 4.17 -6.31 5.88
C ALA A 248 2.83 -6.26 5.13
N ALA A 249 2.60 -7.17 4.17
CA ALA A 249 1.35 -7.26 3.43
C ALA A 249 0.15 -7.57 4.34
N ILE A 250 0.33 -8.48 5.32
CA ILE A 250 -0.72 -8.82 6.28
C ILE A 250 -1.00 -7.61 7.21
N ILE A 251 0.04 -6.91 7.68
CA ILE A 251 -0.14 -5.71 8.50
C ILE A 251 -0.87 -4.62 7.71
N PHE A 252 -0.55 -4.45 6.42
CA PHE A 252 -1.21 -3.47 5.58
C PHE A 252 -2.70 -3.72 5.40
N SER A 253 -3.20 -4.96 5.56
CA SER A 253 -4.64 -5.22 5.54
C SER A 253 -5.42 -4.45 6.61
N MET A 254 -4.74 -3.95 7.67
CA MET A 254 -5.34 -3.04 8.64
C MET A 254 -5.77 -1.69 8.05
N GLU A 255 -5.29 -1.33 6.85
CA GLU A 255 -5.77 -0.11 6.18
C GLU A 255 -7.29 -0.13 5.95
N ALA A 256 -7.87 -1.31 5.71
CA ALA A 256 -9.31 -1.47 5.58
C ALA A 256 -10.04 -1.24 6.91
N VAL A 257 -9.48 -1.71 8.03
CA VAL A 257 -10.03 -1.48 9.38
C VAL A 257 -9.97 0.01 9.72
N PHE A 258 -8.83 0.65 9.50
CA PHE A 258 -8.69 2.09 9.73
C PHE A 258 -9.55 2.90 8.78
N GLY A 259 -9.68 2.48 7.50
CA GLY A 259 -10.59 3.11 6.54
C GLY A 259 -12.03 3.08 7.01
N ALA A 260 -12.50 1.95 7.53
CA ALA A 260 -13.83 1.82 8.11
C ALA A 260 -14.01 2.68 9.38
N LEU A 261 -13.01 2.76 10.26
CA LEU A 261 -13.04 3.62 11.44
C LEU A 261 -13.11 5.11 11.06
N PHE A 262 -12.31 5.54 10.09
CA PHE A 262 -12.37 6.93 9.60
C PHE A 262 -13.67 7.21 8.85
N GLY A 263 -14.22 6.25 8.10
CA GLY A 263 -15.55 6.35 7.50
C GLY A 263 -16.64 6.54 8.56
N TYR A 264 -16.59 5.76 9.64
CA TYR A 264 -17.50 5.91 10.78
C TYR A 264 -17.40 7.30 11.42
N TRP A 265 -16.18 7.78 11.72
CA TRP A 265 -16.00 9.06 12.42
C TRP A 265 -16.21 10.29 11.55
N LEU A 266 -15.79 10.25 10.27
CA LEU A 266 -15.79 11.44 9.40
C LEU A 266 -17.00 11.50 8.47
N LEU A 267 -17.55 10.34 8.08
CA LEU A 267 -18.67 10.25 7.14
C LEU A 267 -19.95 9.76 7.79
N ASN A 268 -19.95 9.53 9.12
CA ASN A 268 -21.09 8.98 9.88
C ASN A 268 -21.59 7.62 9.32
N GLU A 269 -20.69 6.82 8.76
CA GLU A 269 -21.03 5.48 8.28
C GLU A 269 -21.25 4.54 9.48
N SER A 270 -22.25 3.62 9.38
CA SER A 270 -22.49 2.64 10.43
C SER A 270 -21.70 1.36 10.20
N LEU A 271 -21.09 0.81 11.25
CA LEU A 271 -20.46 -0.51 11.22
C LEU A 271 -21.47 -1.58 11.65
N LEU A 272 -21.84 -2.45 10.72
CA LEU A 272 -22.74 -3.58 10.97
C LEU A 272 -21.99 -4.76 11.61
N GLY A 273 -22.75 -5.71 12.19
CA GLY A 273 -22.18 -6.90 12.83
C GLY A 273 -21.15 -7.67 11.96
N PRO A 274 -21.45 -7.99 10.69
CA PRO A 274 -20.48 -8.65 9.81
C PRO A 274 -19.19 -7.86 9.61
N GLN A 275 -19.27 -6.54 9.55
CA GLN A 275 -18.09 -5.66 9.42
C GLN A 275 -17.20 -5.69 10.66
N MET A 276 -17.79 -5.73 11.86
CA MET A 276 -17.04 -5.91 13.10
C MET A 276 -16.33 -7.26 13.15
N ILE A 277 -17.00 -8.35 12.72
CA ILE A 277 -16.36 -9.67 12.59
C ILE A 277 -15.17 -9.58 11.64
N GLY A 278 -15.31 -8.87 10.51
CA GLY A 278 -14.21 -8.61 9.56
C GLY A 278 -12.99 -7.97 10.23
N CYS A 279 -13.20 -6.94 11.07
CA CYS A 279 -12.11 -6.31 11.83
C CYS A 279 -11.37 -7.30 12.74
N PHE A 280 -12.10 -8.13 13.49
CA PHE A 280 -11.50 -9.13 14.38
C PHE A 280 -10.74 -10.21 13.61
N LEU A 281 -11.22 -10.64 12.44
CA LEU A 281 -10.50 -11.58 11.58
C LEU A 281 -9.17 -10.99 11.09
N ILE A 282 -9.16 -9.74 10.64
CA ILE A 282 -7.92 -9.06 10.21
C ILE A 282 -6.91 -8.99 11.36
N LEU A 283 -7.35 -8.59 12.56
CA LEU A 283 -6.49 -8.57 13.74
C LEU A 283 -5.95 -9.95 14.08
N GLY A 284 -6.80 -10.99 14.06
CA GLY A 284 -6.39 -12.38 14.28
C GLY A 284 -5.36 -12.87 13.26
N ALA A 285 -5.50 -12.49 11.99
CA ALA A 285 -4.54 -12.81 10.94
C ALA A 285 -3.15 -12.19 11.21
N ILE A 286 -3.11 -10.94 11.68
CA ILE A 286 -1.85 -10.27 12.04
C ILE A 286 -1.17 -11.01 13.21
N PHE A 287 -1.92 -11.34 14.27
CA PHE A 287 -1.36 -12.10 15.39
C PHE A 287 -0.83 -13.46 14.96
N LEU A 288 -1.54 -14.17 14.07
CA LEU A 288 -1.08 -15.46 13.52
C LEU A 288 0.23 -15.31 12.73
N ALA A 289 0.32 -14.30 11.87
CA ALA A 289 1.54 -14.03 11.11
C ALA A 289 2.72 -13.67 12.03
N GLN A 290 2.48 -12.91 13.09
CA GLN A 290 3.49 -12.50 14.06
C GLN A 290 3.94 -13.66 14.99
N ALA A 291 3.11 -14.65 15.21
CA ALA A 291 3.44 -15.82 16.02
C ALA A 291 4.48 -16.75 15.35
N GLN A 292 4.66 -16.68 14.03
CA GLN A 292 5.56 -17.54 13.26
C GLN A 292 6.99 -17.66 13.84
N PRO A 293 7.70 -16.57 14.24
CA PRO A 293 9.05 -16.69 14.79
C PRO A 293 9.10 -17.40 16.14
N VAL A 294 8.00 -17.39 16.89
CA VAL A 294 7.89 -18.06 18.18
C VAL A 294 7.66 -19.55 17.99
N LEU A 295 6.84 -19.91 16.98
CA LEU A 295 6.53 -21.31 16.64
C LEU A 295 7.71 -22.03 15.96
N GLN A 296 8.66 -21.30 15.37
CA GLN A 296 9.87 -21.87 14.75
C GLN A 296 11.04 -22.06 15.72
N LYS A 297 10.87 -21.80 17.01
CA LYS A 297 11.81 -22.29 18.02
C LYS A 297 11.62 -23.81 18.15
N GLU A 298 12.23 -24.56 17.23
CA GLU A 298 12.52 -25.97 17.52
C GLU A 298 13.38 -26.05 18.80
N PRO A 299 13.11 -27.04 19.67
CA PRO A 299 13.95 -27.25 20.82
C PRO A 299 15.39 -27.46 20.35
N ALA A 300 16.32 -26.72 20.95
CA ALA A 300 17.75 -27.02 20.82
C ALA A 300 17.93 -28.45 21.30
N ILE A 301 18.23 -29.37 20.37
CA ILE A 301 18.75 -30.71 20.65
C ILE A 301 20.23 -30.57 20.92
#